data_aefd0d1eb81928cab939810a1835b756
#
_entry.id   aefd0d1eb81928cab939810a1835b756
#
_cell.length_a   1.000
_cell.length_b   1.000
_cell.length_c   1.000
_cell.angle_alpha   90.00
_cell.angle_beta   90.00
_cell.angle_gamma   90.00
#
_symmetry.space_group_name_H-M   'P 1'
#
loop_
_entity.id
_entity.type
_entity.pdbx_description
1 polymer ?
#
loop_
_entity_poly.entity_id
_entity_poly.type
_entity_poly.pdbx_seq_one_letter_code
_entity_poly.pdbx_strand_id
1 'polypeptide(L)' 'MSEPNLFSKHDMYTQIELLKKEVSDMKGIYQRLDTAIIKIGEVSNSINRMLAVHEEKISQQEEVQ' A
#
# COMPACT_ATOMS: atom_id res chain seq x y z
N MET A 1 1.64 -1.60 -52.06
CA MET A 1 0.60 -1.33 -51.11
C MET A 1 1.19 -1.26 -49.69
N SER A 2 1.02 -0.16 -49.05
CA SER A 2 1.54 -0.04 -47.72
C SER A 2 0.80 -0.98 -46.74
N GLU A 3 1.52 -1.50 -45.80
CA GLU A 3 0.89 -2.30 -44.78
C GLU A 3 -0.15 -1.44 -44.03
N PRO A 4 -1.29 -2.05 -43.65
CA PRO A 4 -2.22 -1.32 -42.84
C PRO A 4 -1.55 -0.92 -41.54
N ASN A 5 -1.69 0.31 -41.16
CA ASN A 5 -1.26 0.75 -39.85
C ASN A 5 -2.04 -0.06 -38.81
N LEU A 6 -1.33 -0.77 -37.97
CA LEU A 6 -1.94 -1.50 -36.87
C LEU A 6 -2.68 -0.53 -35.95
N PHE A 7 -2.22 0.73 -35.95
CA PHE A 7 -2.83 1.75 -35.10
C PHE A 7 -3.01 3.02 -35.94
N SER A 8 -4.24 3.44 -36.13
CA SER A 8 -4.53 4.77 -36.65
C SER A 8 -4.19 5.81 -35.57
N LYS A 9 -4.18 7.10 -35.97
CA LYS A 9 -4.03 8.17 -34.99
C LYS A 9 -5.06 8.08 -33.87
N HIS A 10 -6.30 7.80 -34.26
CA HIS A 10 -7.39 7.64 -33.30
C HIS A 10 -7.12 6.52 -32.33
N ASP A 11 -6.65 5.37 -32.82
CA ASP A 11 -6.32 4.23 -31.97
C ASP A 11 -5.17 4.55 -31.04
N MET A 12 -4.16 5.27 -31.53
CA MET A 12 -3.05 5.70 -30.69
C MET A 12 -3.51 6.62 -29.56
N TYR A 13 -4.37 7.59 -29.86
CA TYR A 13 -4.92 8.47 -28.83
C TYR A 13 -5.72 7.69 -27.81
N THR A 14 -6.53 6.75 -28.28
CA THR A 14 -7.33 5.89 -27.40
C THR A 14 -6.42 5.09 -26.47
N GLN A 15 -5.34 4.50 -27.00
CA GLN A 15 -4.39 3.74 -26.20
C GLN A 15 -3.69 4.63 -25.17
N ILE A 16 -3.31 5.84 -25.55
CA ILE A 16 -2.67 6.80 -24.64
C ILE A 16 -3.62 7.16 -23.50
N GLU A 17 -4.89 7.42 -23.80
CA GLU A 17 -5.86 7.74 -22.78
C GLU A 17 -6.10 6.58 -21.81
N LEU A 18 -6.14 5.35 -22.34
CA LEU A 18 -6.25 4.15 -21.51
C LEU A 18 -5.03 4.00 -20.60
N LEU A 19 -3.84 4.21 -21.13
CA LEU A 19 -2.60 4.15 -20.33
C LEU A 19 -2.56 5.21 -19.26
N LYS A 20 -3.01 6.43 -19.57
CA LYS A 20 -3.11 7.50 -18.57
C LYS A 20 -4.05 7.11 -17.43
N LYS A 21 -5.17 6.50 -17.77
CA LYS A 21 -6.12 6.02 -16.77
C LYS A 21 -5.50 4.94 -15.90
N GLU A 22 -4.82 3.98 -16.51
CA GLU A 22 -4.16 2.90 -15.78
C GLU A 22 -3.08 3.45 -14.83
N VAL A 23 -2.29 4.41 -15.28
CA VAL A 23 -1.28 5.06 -14.43
C VAL A 23 -1.93 5.78 -13.27
N SER A 24 -3.03 6.49 -13.51
CA SER A 24 -3.79 7.16 -12.46
C SER A 24 -4.33 6.16 -11.44
N ASP A 25 -4.86 5.03 -11.91
CA ASP A 25 -5.35 3.98 -11.04
C ASP A 25 -4.22 3.37 -10.20
N MET A 26 -3.04 3.18 -10.80
CA MET A 26 -1.87 2.69 -10.10
C MET A 26 -1.42 3.65 -9.00
N LYS A 27 -1.44 4.95 -9.25
CA LYS A 27 -1.14 5.95 -8.22
C LYS A 27 -2.07 5.82 -7.02
N GLY A 28 -3.36 5.62 -7.28
CA GLY A 28 -4.34 5.41 -6.22
C GLY A 28 -4.06 4.15 -5.41
N ILE A 29 -3.64 3.07 -6.07
CA ILE A 29 -3.26 1.82 -5.41
C ILE A 29 -2.02 2.03 -4.54
N TYR A 30 -1.00 2.71 -5.04
CA TYR A 30 0.21 3.00 -4.29
C TYR A 30 -0.08 3.87 -3.06
N GLN A 31 -0.93 4.87 -3.19
CA GLN A 31 -1.33 5.71 -2.06
C GLN A 31 -2.02 4.90 -0.97
N ARG A 32 -2.90 3.98 -1.35
CA ARG A 32 -3.57 3.09 -0.40
C ARG A 32 -2.59 2.13 0.25
N LEU A 33 -1.61 1.66 -0.51
CA LEU A 33 -0.56 0.79 0.02
C LEU A 33 0.29 1.54 1.04
N ASP A 34 0.70 2.76 0.74
CA ASP A 34 1.46 3.60 1.68
C ASP A 34 0.68 3.82 2.97
N THR A 35 -0.61 4.13 2.87
CA THR A 35 -1.47 4.30 4.03
C THR A 35 -1.54 3.02 4.85
N ALA A 36 -1.68 1.86 4.19
CA ALA A 36 -1.72 0.58 4.86
C ALA A 36 -0.39 0.27 5.57
N ILE A 37 0.73 0.58 4.95
CA ILE A 37 2.06 0.37 5.54
C ILE A 37 2.24 1.23 6.79
N ILE A 38 1.82 2.49 6.75
CA ILE A 38 1.86 3.38 7.90
C ILE A 38 1.00 2.80 9.03
N LYS A 39 -0.19 2.34 8.71
CA LYS A 39 -1.10 1.76 9.69
C LYS A 39 -0.53 0.50 10.33
N ILE A 40 0.11 -0.35 9.55
CA ILE A 40 0.80 -1.53 10.07
C ILE A 40 1.89 -1.12 11.06
N GLY A 41 2.66 -0.07 10.75
CA GLY A 41 3.67 0.46 11.65
C GLY A 41 3.08 0.95 12.97
N GLU A 42 1.96 1.67 12.93
CA GLU A 42 1.25 2.14 14.12
C GLU A 42 0.75 0.99 14.98
N VAL A 43 0.15 -0.02 14.35
CA VAL A 43 -0.34 -1.21 15.04
C VAL A 43 0.83 -1.98 15.66
N SER A 44 1.93 -2.13 14.95
CA SER A 44 3.13 -2.79 15.47
C SER A 44 3.67 -2.08 16.71
N ASN A 45 3.72 -0.73 16.69
CA ASN A 45 4.14 0.04 17.84
C ASN A 45 3.21 -0.14 19.03
N SER A 46 1.89 -0.19 18.78
CA SER A 46 0.90 -0.43 19.83
C SER A 46 1.07 -1.80 20.45
N ILE A 47 1.29 -2.82 19.62
CA ILE A 47 1.53 -4.19 20.09
C ILE A 47 2.80 -4.24 20.95
N ASN A 48 3.87 -3.61 20.50
CA ASN A 48 5.13 -3.58 21.25
C ASN A 48 4.95 -2.92 22.61
N ARG A 49 4.19 -1.84 22.69
CA ARG A 49 3.89 -1.18 23.97
C ARG A 49 3.07 -2.08 24.88
N MET A 50 2.06 -2.76 24.32
CA MET A 50 1.24 -3.69 25.08
C MET A 50 2.06 -4.84 25.64
N LEU A 51 2.96 -5.39 24.83
CA LEU A 51 3.85 -6.45 25.28
C LEU A 51 4.78 -5.99 26.40
N ALA A 52 5.36 -4.81 26.27
CA ALA A 52 6.23 -4.24 27.30
C ALA A 52 5.52 -4.07 28.63
N VAL A 53 4.31 -3.51 28.59
CA VAL A 53 3.48 -3.33 29.79
C VAL A 53 3.11 -4.68 30.39
N HIS A 54 2.77 -5.65 29.55
CA HIS A 54 2.40 -6.98 29.99
C HIS A 54 3.55 -7.70 30.66
N GLU A 55 4.74 -7.59 30.08
CA GLU A 55 5.98 -8.16 30.65
C GLU A 55 6.29 -7.54 32.01
N GLU A 56 6.14 -6.24 32.15
CA GLU A 56 6.35 -5.54 33.40
C GLU A 56 5.37 -6.04 34.46
N LYS A 57 4.10 -6.19 34.13
CA LYS A 57 3.10 -6.70 35.06
C LYS A 57 3.39 -8.12 35.51
N ILE A 58 3.82 -8.96 34.59
CA ILE A 58 4.21 -10.34 34.92
C ILE A 58 5.41 -10.33 35.88
N SER A 59 6.39 -9.50 35.61
CA SER A 59 7.57 -9.38 36.46
C SER A 59 7.19 -8.92 37.86
N GLN A 60 6.28 -7.92 37.99
CA GLN A 60 5.80 -7.45 39.28
C GLN A 60 5.06 -8.55 40.04
N GLN A 61 4.27 -9.36 39.38
CA GLN A 61 3.57 -10.46 40.01
C GLN A 61 4.55 -11.52 40.52
N GLU A 62 5.60 -11.80 39.80
CA GLU A 62 6.64 -12.72 40.23
C GLU A 62 7.37 -12.23 41.47
N GLU A 63 7.62 -10.93 41.57
CA GLU A 63 8.27 -10.34 42.74
C GLU A 63 7.42 -10.43 43.98
N VAL A 64 6.10 -10.30 43.83
CA VAL A 64 5.18 -10.35 44.94
C VAL A 64 5.00 -11.76 45.51
N GLN A 65 5.20 -12.75 44.66
CA GLN A 65 5.15 -14.13 45.09
C GLN A 65 6.38 -14.52 45.91
#